data_d007c56c54b5c35e999422bebee77129
#
_entry.id   d007c56c54b5c35e999422bebee77129
#
_cell.length_a   1.000
_cell.length_b   1.000
_cell.length_c   1.000
_cell.angle_alpha   90.00
_cell.angle_beta   90.00
_cell.angle_gamma   90.00
#
_symmetry.space_group_name_H-M   'P 1'
#
loop_
_entity.id
_entity.type
_entity.pdbx_description
1 polymer ?
#
loop_
_entity_poly.entity_id
_entity_poly.type
_entity_poly.pdbx_seq_one_letter_code
_entity_poly.pdbx_strand_id
1 'polypeptide(L)'
;GVDEEGNITPLGRGGSDTTAVALAAALQADECQIYTDVDGVYTTDPRLVSDARRLDKITFEEMLEMASQGSKILQIRSVEFAGKYSVPLRVLSSFEEGPGTLISLEEDDQMEKPLVSGIAFNRDEAKLTIRGIPDQPGVAYKVLGAISEANIEIDVIVQNVAKDNSASITFTVNKTDLSQAEELLGEIANDLGALEVDSDKRIAKVSIVGVGMRSHAGVAAKMFEALSDEGINIQLITTSEIKITVVIEERYLELAVRALHSVFELSEPGTEMT
;
A
#
# COMPACT_ATOMS: atom_id res chain seq x y z
N GLY A 1 6.08 -26.86 -2.34
CA GLY A 1 6.27 -27.73 -1.19
C GLY A 1 5.74 -29.13 -1.42
N VAL A 2 5.96 -30.00 -0.47
CA VAL A 2 5.42 -31.35 -0.47
C VAL A 2 4.84 -31.59 0.92
N ASP A 3 3.63 -32.11 1.01
CA ASP A 3 3.03 -32.48 2.29
C ASP A 3 3.60 -33.82 2.84
N GLU A 4 3.13 -34.25 4.02
CA GLU A 4 3.58 -35.51 4.65
C GLU A 4 3.21 -36.75 3.84
N GLU A 5 2.20 -36.62 2.95
CA GLU A 5 1.75 -37.73 2.08
C GLU A 5 2.48 -37.75 0.72
N GLY A 6 3.34 -36.74 0.45
CA GLY A 6 4.10 -36.61 -0.78
C GLY A 6 3.38 -35.87 -1.90
N ASN A 7 2.24 -35.24 -1.63
CA ASN A 7 1.54 -34.43 -2.61
C ASN A 7 2.23 -33.06 -2.80
N ILE A 8 2.25 -32.57 -4.03
CA ILE A 8 2.77 -31.23 -4.33
C ILE A 8 1.77 -30.18 -3.83
N THR A 9 2.19 -29.37 -2.86
CA THR A 9 1.39 -28.30 -2.27
C THR A 9 2.02 -26.95 -2.56
N PRO A 10 1.30 -26.03 -3.24
CA PRO A 10 1.77 -24.67 -3.44
C PRO A 10 1.66 -23.87 -2.13
N LEU A 11 2.56 -22.90 -1.93
CA LEU A 11 2.51 -21.95 -0.80
C LEU A 11 1.50 -20.81 -1.02
N GLY A 12 0.61 -20.94 -2.00
CA GLY A 12 -0.32 -19.92 -2.40
C GLY A 12 0.31 -18.88 -3.34
N ARG A 13 -0.37 -17.76 -3.53
CA ARG A 13 0.09 -16.68 -4.42
C ARG A 13 1.42 -16.10 -3.93
N GLY A 14 2.41 -15.97 -4.84
CA GLY A 14 3.76 -15.49 -4.51
C GLY A 14 4.60 -16.48 -3.72
N GLY A 15 4.19 -17.77 -3.68
CA GLY A 15 4.94 -18.81 -2.99
C GLY A 15 6.32 -19.08 -3.59
N SER A 16 6.51 -18.85 -4.90
CA SER A 16 7.83 -18.94 -5.56
C SER A 16 8.80 -17.90 -5.03
N ASP A 17 8.39 -16.65 -4.92
CA ASP A 17 9.23 -15.54 -4.42
C ASP A 17 9.61 -15.79 -2.95
N THR A 18 8.63 -16.18 -2.12
CA THR A 18 8.86 -16.52 -0.71
C THR A 18 9.81 -17.71 -0.58
N THR A 19 9.68 -18.71 -1.45
CA THR A 19 10.58 -19.89 -1.46
C THR A 19 11.99 -19.50 -1.87
N ALA A 20 12.14 -18.66 -2.89
CA ALA A 20 13.45 -18.19 -3.34
C ALA A 20 14.19 -17.43 -2.22
N VAL A 21 13.48 -16.53 -1.53
CA VAL A 21 14.04 -15.80 -0.39
C VAL A 21 14.41 -16.75 0.76
N ALA A 22 13.55 -17.73 1.08
CA ALA A 22 13.85 -18.71 2.13
C ALA A 22 15.09 -19.54 1.82
N LEU A 23 15.28 -19.94 0.56
CA LEU A 23 16.48 -20.64 0.10
C LEU A 23 17.72 -19.75 0.17
N ALA A 24 17.61 -18.50 -0.27
CA ALA A 24 18.71 -17.54 -0.20
C ALA A 24 19.14 -17.29 1.25
N ALA A 25 18.21 -17.13 2.17
CA ALA A 25 18.48 -16.98 3.60
C ALA A 25 19.16 -18.23 4.18
N ALA A 26 18.65 -19.42 3.87
CA ALA A 26 19.20 -20.68 4.38
C ALA A 26 20.62 -20.97 3.84
N LEU A 27 20.89 -20.55 2.61
CA LEU A 27 22.20 -20.72 1.97
C LEU A 27 23.16 -19.57 2.25
N GLN A 28 22.73 -18.53 2.95
CA GLN A 28 23.48 -17.29 3.17
C GLN A 28 24.00 -16.71 1.84
N ALA A 29 23.11 -16.65 0.85
CA ALA A 29 23.43 -16.09 -0.45
C ALA A 29 23.67 -14.57 -0.36
N ASP A 30 24.56 -14.05 -1.20
CA ASP A 30 24.86 -12.62 -1.25
C ASP A 30 23.66 -11.78 -1.73
N GLU A 31 22.80 -12.37 -2.59
CA GLU A 31 21.64 -11.71 -3.19
C GLU A 31 20.61 -12.76 -3.63
N CYS A 32 19.33 -12.44 -3.56
CA CYS A 32 18.24 -13.21 -4.15
C CYS A 32 17.71 -12.46 -5.39
N GLN A 33 17.79 -13.05 -6.56
CA GLN A 33 17.33 -12.46 -7.82
C GLN A 33 15.93 -13.00 -8.17
N ILE A 34 14.98 -12.08 -8.39
CA ILE A 34 13.62 -12.37 -8.83
C ILE A 34 13.47 -11.89 -10.28
N TYR A 35 13.33 -12.81 -11.18
CA TYR A 35 13.08 -12.52 -12.59
C TYR A 35 11.57 -12.49 -12.85
N THR A 36 11.11 -11.38 -13.45
CA THR A 36 9.68 -11.13 -13.69
C THR A 36 9.46 -10.49 -15.08
N ASP A 37 8.26 -10.08 -15.39
CA ASP A 37 7.89 -9.42 -16.65
C ASP A 37 8.19 -7.92 -16.70
N VAL A 38 8.77 -7.38 -15.61
CA VAL A 38 9.28 -6.00 -15.54
C VAL A 38 10.77 -5.98 -15.22
N ASP A 39 11.47 -4.92 -15.61
CA ASP A 39 12.92 -4.78 -15.43
C ASP A 39 13.32 -4.12 -14.09
N GLY A 40 12.37 -3.92 -13.18
CA GLY A 40 12.61 -3.36 -11.85
C GLY A 40 11.39 -2.72 -11.24
N VAL A 41 11.61 -2.00 -10.12
CA VAL A 41 10.61 -1.19 -9.42
C VAL A 41 10.66 0.23 -9.96
N TYR A 42 9.50 0.81 -10.24
CA TYR A 42 9.37 2.15 -10.80
C TYR A 42 8.80 3.14 -9.79
N THR A 43 9.05 4.42 -10.00
CA THR A 43 8.48 5.51 -9.19
C THR A 43 6.95 5.52 -9.19
N THR A 44 6.31 4.99 -10.22
CA THR A 44 4.90 4.60 -10.31
C THR A 44 4.72 3.66 -11.52
N ASP A 45 3.49 3.25 -11.82
CA ASP A 45 3.20 2.39 -12.98
C ASP A 45 3.48 3.15 -14.31
N PRO A 46 4.46 2.71 -15.12
CA PRO A 46 4.81 3.37 -16.38
C PRO A 46 3.67 3.35 -17.42
N ARG A 47 2.67 2.49 -17.24
CA ARG A 47 1.47 2.48 -18.10
C ARG A 47 0.55 3.68 -17.83
N LEU A 48 0.60 4.26 -16.63
CA LEU A 48 -0.16 5.47 -16.25
C LEU A 48 0.65 6.75 -16.45
N VAL A 49 1.95 6.69 -16.18
CA VAL A 49 2.88 7.82 -16.29
C VAL A 49 4.06 7.38 -17.14
N SER A 50 4.14 7.86 -18.38
CA SER A 50 5.21 7.49 -19.33
C SER A 50 6.60 7.85 -18.83
N ASP A 51 6.68 8.89 -18.01
CA ASP A 51 7.93 9.43 -17.46
C ASP A 51 8.30 8.79 -16.10
N ALA A 52 7.57 7.74 -15.70
CA ALA A 52 7.94 6.96 -14.53
C ALA A 52 9.33 6.35 -14.72
N ARG A 53 10.18 6.56 -13.72
CA ARG A 53 11.57 6.13 -13.75
C ARG A 53 11.76 4.85 -12.95
N ARG A 54 12.59 3.93 -13.45
CA ARG A 54 13.02 2.79 -12.66
C ARG A 54 13.95 3.26 -11.54
N LEU A 55 13.74 2.71 -10.34
CA LEU A 55 14.60 2.92 -9.18
C LEU A 55 15.80 1.97 -9.27
N ASP A 56 17.01 2.49 -9.10
CA ASP A 56 18.21 1.64 -9.03
C ASP A 56 18.27 0.89 -7.70
N LYS A 57 17.82 1.55 -6.62
CA LYS A 57 17.77 1.01 -5.27
C LYS A 57 16.53 1.52 -4.53
N ILE A 58 15.97 0.70 -3.66
CA ILE A 58 14.88 1.04 -2.75
C ILE A 58 15.06 0.30 -1.43
N THR A 59 14.65 0.88 -0.31
CA THR A 59 14.70 0.20 0.99
C THR A 59 13.61 -0.85 1.13
N PHE A 60 13.82 -1.84 2.02
CA PHE A 60 12.77 -2.82 2.34
C PHE A 60 11.51 -2.15 2.87
N GLU A 61 11.63 -1.10 3.69
CA GLU A 61 10.48 -0.38 4.25
C GLU A 61 9.64 0.27 3.14
N GLU A 62 10.27 0.98 2.22
CA GLU A 62 9.57 1.60 1.08
C GLU A 62 8.95 0.56 0.16
N MET A 63 9.68 -0.53 -0.13
CA MET A 63 9.16 -1.60 -0.98
C MET A 63 7.95 -2.30 -0.35
N LEU A 64 7.97 -2.53 0.99
CA LEU A 64 6.83 -3.06 1.73
C LEU A 64 5.61 -2.15 1.62
N GLU A 65 5.80 -0.85 1.83
CA GLU A 65 4.71 0.12 1.69
C GLU A 65 4.18 0.17 0.26
N MET A 66 5.05 0.23 -0.76
CA MET A 66 4.61 0.20 -2.15
C MET A 66 3.87 -1.09 -2.51
N ALA A 67 4.35 -2.24 -2.07
CA ALA A 67 3.71 -3.53 -2.31
C ALA A 67 2.34 -3.61 -1.62
N SER A 68 2.21 -3.12 -0.38
CA SER A 68 0.93 -3.08 0.36
C SER A 68 -0.08 -2.15 -0.28
N GLN A 69 0.36 -1.10 -0.95
CA GLN A 69 -0.49 -0.11 -1.60
C GLN A 69 -0.80 -0.41 -3.07
N GLY A 70 -0.43 -1.57 -3.59
CA GLY A 70 -0.85 -2.04 -4.92
C GLY A 70 0.24 -2.17 -5.97
N SER A 71 1.51 -1.91 -5.64
CA SER A 71 2.61 -2.28 -6.50
C SER A 71 2.75 -3.80 -6.53
N LYS A 72 2.26 -4.44 -7.59
CA LYS A 72 2.14 -5.91 -7.69
C LYS A 72 3.43 -6.61 -8.19
N ILE A 73 4.59 -5.95 -8.09
CA ILE A 73 5.87 -6.45 -8.61
C ILE A 73 6.40 -7.60 -7.76
N LEU A 74 6.35 -7.45 -6.43
CA LEU A 74 6.74 -8.47 -5.46
C LEU A 74 5.60 -8.75 -4.49
N GLN A 75 5.57 -9.96 -3.98
CA GLN A 75 4.65 -10.32 -2.91
C GLN A 75 5.13 -9.77 -1.57
N ILE A 76 4.24 -9.14 -0.81
CA ILE A 76 4.54 -8.53 0.50
C ILE A 76 5.29 -9.50 1.38
N ARG A 77 4.82 -10.75 1.50
CA ARG A 77 5.46 -11.79 2.34
C ARG A 77 6.89 -12.10 1.95
N SER A 78 7.25 -12.03 0.67
CA SER A 78 8.63 -12.26 0.23
C SER A 78 9.54 -11.10 0.63
N VAL A 79 9.06 -9.87 0.55
CA VAL A 79 9.79 -8.65 0.96
C VAL A 79 9.98 -8.64 2.49
N GLU A 80 8.92 -8.94 3.27
CA GLU A 80 8.99 -9.07 4.73
C GLU A 80 10.03 -10.13 5.16
N PHE A 81 10.00 -11.29 4.51
CA PHE A 81 10.90 -12.37 4.81
C PHE A 81 12.35 -12.01 4.48
N ALA A 82 12.56 -11.37 3.34
CA ALA A 82 13.88 -10.88 2.93
C ALA A 82 14.43 -9.82 3.91
N GLY A 83 13.61 -8.85 4.32
CA GLY A 83 13.97 -7.86 5.33
C GLY A 83 14.30 -8.49 6.68
N LYS A 84 13.50 -9.47 7.14
CA LYS A 84 13.71 -10.18 8.40
C LYS A 84 15.04 -10.93 8.45
N TYR A 85 15.46 -11.53 7.34
CA TYR A 85 16.71 -12.30 7.25
C TYR A 85 17.85 -11.52 6.61
N SER A 86 17.65 -10.23 6.33
CA SER A 86 18.65 -9.35 5.71
C SER A 86 19.20 -9.89 4.38
N VAL A 87 18.35 -10.49 3.57
CA VAL A 87 18.69 -11.01 2.24
C VAL A 87 18.42 -9.92 1.21
N PRO A 88 19.44 -9.32 0.57
CA PRO A 88 19.22 -8.38 -0.52
C PRO A 88 18.40 -9.02 -1.65
N LEU A 89 17.40 -8.30 -2.16
CA LEU A 89 16.61 -8.74 -3.31
C LEU A 89 16.97 -7.91 -4.53
N ARG A 90 16.99 -8.52 -5.69
CA ARG A 90 17.08 -7.80 -6.96
C ARG A 90 15.96 -8.22 -7.89
N VAL A 91 15.20 -7.24 -8.36
CA VAL A 91 14.16 -7.44 -9.37
C VAL A 91 14.77 -7.22 -10.75
N LEU A 92 14.61 -8.21 -11.63
CA LEU A 92 15.19 -8.25 -12.97
C LEU A 92 14.15 -8.66 -14.00
N SER A 93 14.33 -8.24 -15.25
CA SER A 93 13.50 -8.73 -16.35
C SER A 93 13.88 -10.15 -16.76
N SER A 94 12.85 -10.96 -17.04
CA SER A 94 13.04 -12.29 -17.67
C SER A 94 13.34 -12.20 -19.17
N PHE A 95 13.20 -11.00 -19.79
CA PHE A 95 13.22 -10.83 -21.23
C PHE A 95 14.39 -9.95 -21.71
N GLU A 96 14.89 -9.07 -20.85
CA GLU A 96 15.91 -8.09 -21.19
C GLU A 96 17.03 -8.08 -20.14
N GLU A 97 18.26 -7.90 -20.58
CA GLU A 97 19.39 -7.70 -19.67
C GLU A 97 19.37 -6.29 -19.09
N GLY A 98 19.72 -6.15 -17.83
CA GLY A 98 19.79 -4.86 -17.16
C GLY A 98 20.19 -4.97 -15.70
N PRO A 99 20.46 -3.85 -15.02
CA PRO A 99 20.87 -3.84 -13.61
C PRO A 99 19.73 -4.14 -12.65
N GLY A 100 18.46 -4.01 -13.07
CA GLY A 100 17.30 -4.19 -12.23
C GLY A 100 17.17 -3.15 -11.12
N THR A 101 16.40 -3.46 -10.09
CA THR A 101 16.26 -2.69 -8.86
C THR A 101 16.74 -3.51 -7.67
N LEU A 102 17.67 -2.97 -6.89
CA LEU A 102 18.14 -3.57 -5.64
C LEU A 102 17.26 -3.14 -4.47
N ILE A 103 16.78 -4.09 -3.69
CA ILE A 103 16.03 -3.87 -2.46
C ILE A 103 16.90 -4.33 -1.30
N SER A 104 17.25 -3.43 -0.39
CA SER A 104 18.20 -3.72 0.71
C SER A 104 17.87 -2.94 1.99
N LEU A 105 18.53 -3.30 3.08
CA LEU A 105 18.48 -2.55 4.34
C LEU A 105 19.36 -1.28 4.29
N GLU A 106 20.40 -1.30 3.47
CA GLU A 106 21.34 -0.21 3.40
C GLU A 106 20.73 0.98 2.67
N GLU A 107 20.67 2.08 3.37
CA GLU A 107 20.48 3.38 2.80
C GLU A 107 21.83 3.84 2.18
N ASP A 108 21.79 4.52 1.04
CA ASP A 108 23.01 5.11 0.48
C ASP A 108 23.36 6.34 1.32
N ASP A 109 24.34 6.21 2.22
CA ASP A 109 24.78 7.30 3.12
C ASP A 109 25.39 8.52 2.38
N GLN A 110 25.58 8.42 1.05
CA GLN A 110 26.31 9.41 0.27
C GLN A 110 25.43 10.32 -0.60
N MET A 111 24.14 10.07 -0.72
CA MET A 111 23.20 10.90 -1.47
C MET A 111 22.10 11.42 -0.58
N GLU A 112 21.72 12.70 -0.75
CA GLU A 112 20.48 13.20 -0.17
C GLU A 112 19.31 12.35 -0.67
N LYS A 113 18.50 11.88 0.27
CA LYS A 113 17.37 10.99 -0.02
C LYS A 113 16.28 11.77 -0.74
N PRO A 114 15.69 11.22 -1.80
CA PRO A 114 14.50 11.83 -2.36
C PRO A 114 13.41 11.88 -1.29
N LEU A 115 12.70 12.98 -1.24
CA LEU A 115 11.61 13.21 -0.29
C LEU A 115 10.51 12.14 -0.44
N VAL A 116 10.20 11.81 -1.69
CA VAL A 116 9.25 10.77 -2.10
C VAL A 116 9.97 9.87 -3.10
N SER A 117 9.98 8.58 -2.83
CA SER A 117 10.62 7.57 -3.68
C SER A 117 9.68 7.05 -4.75
N GLY A 118 8.36 7.05 -4.46
CA GLY A 118 7.38 6.57 -5.43
C GLY A 118 5.93 6.80 -5.03
N ILE A 119 5.05 6.52 -5.99
CA ILE A 119 3.60 6.60 -5.85
C ILE A 119 3.01 5.23 -6.14
N ALA A 120 2.34 4.66 -5.15
CA ALA A 120 1.55 3.45 -5.27
C ALA A 120 0.06 3.78 -5.26
N PHE A 121 -0.75 2.94 -5.88
CA PHE A 121 -2.19 3.12 -5.91
C PHE A 121 -2.93 1.79 -5.92
N ASN A 122 -4.15 1.78 -5.40
CA ASN A 122 -5.04 0.64 -5.43
C ASN A 122 -6.45 1.09 -5.82
N ARG A 123 -7.04 0.42 -6.84
CA ARG A 123 -8.41 0.63 -7.29
C ARG A 123 -9.35 -0.51 -6.91
N ASP A 124 -8.81 -1.56 -6.30
CA ASP A 124 -9.55 -2.79 -5.96
C ASP A 124 -10.14 -2.75 -4.54
N GLU A 125 -10.41 -1.56 -4.02
CA GLU A 125 -10.95 -1.36 -2.68
C GLU A 125 -12.31 -0.67 -2.68
N ALA A 126 -13.07 -0.95 -1.63
CA ALA A 126 -14.33 -0.30 -1.32
C ALA A 126 -14.30 0.24 0.11
N LYS A 127 -14.96 1.36 0.33
CA LYS A 127 -15.09 2.02 1.62
C LYS A 127 -16.44 1.67 2.25
N LEU A 128 -16.43 1.31 3.53
CA LEU A 128 -17.62 1.15 4.36
C LEU A 128 -17.60 2.12 5.52
N THR A 129 -18.75 2.62 5.89
CA THR A 129 -18.91 3.52 7.03
C THR A 129 -20.14 3.13 7.84
N ILE A 130 -19.98 2.94 9.14
CA ILE A 130 -21.08 2.82 10.09
C ILE A 130 -21.12 4.09 10.95
N ARG A 131 -22.31 4.70 11.06
CA ARG A 131 -22.52 5.98 11.76
C ARG A 131 -23.49 5.85 12.92
N GLY A 132 -23.32 6.71 13.93
CA GLY A 132 -24.24 6.80 15.05
C GLY A 132 -24.20 5.59 15.97
N ILE A 133 -23.06 4.93 16.08
CA ILE A 133 -22.81 3.86 17.05
C ILE A 133 -22.43 4.48 18.41
N PRO A 134 -22.69 3.81 19.55
CA PRO A 134 -22.29 4.31 20.86
C PRO A 134 -20.78 4.47 20.99
N ASP A 135 -20.30 5.59 21.52
CA ASP A 135 -18.89 5.75 21.88
C ASP A 135 -18.60 5.07 23.22
N GLN A 136 -18.35 3.78 23.18
CA GLN A 136 -18.12 2.95 24.36
C GLN A 136 -16.98 1.94 24.12
N PRO A 137 -16.21 1.57 25.17
CA PRO A 137 -15.21 0.53 25.05
C PRO A 137 -15.77 -0.78 24.50
N GLY A 138 -15.07 -1.37 23.51
CA GLY A 138 -15.44 -2.63 22.89
C GLY A 138 -16.31 -2.51 21.63
N VAL A 139 -16.88 -1.34 21.31
CA VAL A 139 -17.71 -1.17 20.11
C VAL A 139 -16.88 -1.33 18.84
N ALA A 140 -15.68 -0.73 18.78
CA ALA A 140 -14.78 -0.94 17.64
C ALA A 140 -14.41 -2.42 17.45
N TYR A 141 -14.18 -3.15 18.55
CA TYR A 141 -13.94 -4.61 18.50
C TYR A 141 -15.14 -5.36 17.94
N LYS A 142 -16.36 -5.02 18.34
CA LYS A 142 -17.58 -5.67 17.80
C LYS A 142 -17.71 -5.46 16.29
N VAL A 143 -17.41 -4.25 15.80
CA VAL A 143 -17.50 -3.93 14.38
C VAL A 143 -16.41 -4.62 13.58
N LEU A 144 -15.14 -4.38 13.94
CA LEU A 144 -14.01 -4.85 13.15
C LEU A 144 -13.67 -6.31 13.40
N GLY A 145 -13.96 -6.82 14.61
CA GLY A 145 -13.75 -8.22 14.96
C GLY A 145 -14.61 -9.17 14.14
N ALA A 146 -15.88 -8.86 13.94
CA ALA A 146 -16.76 -9.70 13.11
C ALA A 146 -16.32 -9.73 11.65
N ILE A 147 -15.84 -8.62 11.10
CA ILE A 147 -15.27 -8.54 9.75
C ILE A 147 -14.01 -9.43 9.66
N SER A 148 -13.14 -9.34 10.67
CA SER A 148 -11.91 -10.14 10.75
C SER A 148 -12.18 -11.64 10.92
N GLU A 149 -13.18 -12.03 11.74
CA GLU A 149 -13.60 -13.41 11.93
C GLU A 149 -14.16 -14.04 10.65
N ALA A 150 -14.74 -13.22 9.76
CA ALA A 150 -15.13 -13.63 8.41
C ALA A 150 -13.96 -13.74 7.42
N ASN A 151 -12.72 -13.55 7.90
CA ASN A 151 -11.49 -13.58 7.10
C ASN A 151 -11.43 -12.51 6.01
N ILE A 152 -12.10 -11.37 6.24
CA ILE A 152 -12.06 -10.18 5.38
C ILE A 152 -10.93 -9.28 5.85
N GLU A 153 -10.02 -8.97 4.94
CA GLU A 153 -8.91 -8.06 5.20
C GLU A 153 -9.40 -6.61 5.26
N ILE A 154 -9.00 -5.91 6.33
CA ILE A 154 -9.27 -4.48 6.53
C ILE A 154 -7.95 -3.74 6.40
N ASP A 155 -7.91 -2.68 5.57
CA ASP A 155 -6.68 -1.91 5.41
C ASP A 155 -6.75 -0.57 6.17
N VAL A 156 -7.52 0.39 5.69
CA VAL A 156 -7.65 1.69 6.36
C VAL A 156 -8.75 1.66 7.40
N ILE A 157 -8.48 2.20 8.60
CA ILE A 157 -9.48 2.34 9.66
C ILE A 157 -9.43 3.77 10.20
N VAL A 158 -10.58 4.45 10.21
CA VAL A 158 -10.74 5.78 10.81
C VAL A 158 -11.96 5.79 11.69
N GLN A 159 -11.78 6.19 12.96
CA GLN A 159 -12.87 6.40 13.91
C GLN A 159 -13.00 7.89 14.22
N ASN A 160 -14.20 8.41 14.16
CA ASN A 160 -14.53 9.77 14.61
C ASN A 160 -15.57 9.71 15.73
N VAL A 161 -15.37 10.54 16.75
CA VAL A 161 -16.29 10.69 17.88
C VAL A 161 -16.97 12.04 17.76
N ALA A 162 -18.31 12.04 17.83
CA ALA A 162 -19.12 13.24 17.80
C ALA A 162 -19.40 13.77 19.22
N LYS A 163 -19.89 15.01 19.32
CA LYS A 163 -20.15 15.66 20.62
C LYS A 163 -21.32 15.05 21.42
N ASP A 164 -22.17 14.28 20.77
CA ASP A 164 -23.34 13.61 21.35
C ASP A 164 -23.02 12.20 21.89
N ASN A 165 -21.74 11.86 22.06
CA ASN A 165 -21.25 10.54 22.44
C ASN A 165 -21.60 9.43 21.43
N SER A 166 -21.84 9.80 20.18
CA SER A 166 -21.88 8.85 19.08
C SER A 166 -20.52 8.78 18.37
N ALA A 167 -20.27 7.65 17.74
CA ALA A 167 -19.07 7.45 16.92
C ALA A 167 -19.45 7.04 15.50
N SER A 168 -18.51 7.21 14.60
CA SER A 168 -18.53 6.61 13.27
C SER A 168 -17.22 5.88 13.03
N ILE A 169 -17.28 4.72 12.38
CA ILE A 169 -16.12 3.97 11.94
C ILE A 169 -16.19 3.85 10.43
N THR A 170 -15.12 4.28 9.76
CA THR A 170 -14.93 4.10 8.33
C THR A 170 -13.73 3.18 8.12
N PHE A 171 -13.86 2.21 7.25
CA PHE A 171 -12.77 1.31 6.89
C PHE A 171 -12.86 0.90 5.42
N THR A 172 -11.75 0.35 4.89
CA THR A 172 -11.71 -0.18 3.53
C THR A 172 -11.50 -1.69 3.53
N VAL A 173 -12.12 -2.34 2.55
CA VAL A 173 -11.98 -3.77 2.26
C VAL A 173 -11.75 -3.96 0.77
N ASN A 174 -11.31 -5.15 0.36
CA ASN A 174 -11.23 -5.48 -1.06
C ASN A 174 -12.63 -5.46 -1.69
N LYS A 175 -12.74 -4.98 -2.95
CA LYS A 175 -14.03 -4.95 -3.68
C LYS A 175 -14.71 -6.32 -3.77
N THR A 176 -13.93 -7.40 -3.79
CA THR A 176 -14.47 -8.77 -3.83
C THR A 176 -15.22 -9.16 -2.57
N ASP A 177 -14.85 -8.57 -1.44
CA ASP A 177 -15.39 -8.91 -0.12
C ASP A 177 -16.51 -7.94 0.32
N LEU A 178 -16.76 -6.89 -0.49
CA LEU A 178 -17.69 -5.83 -0.17
C LEU A 178 -19.08 -6.34 0.22
N SER A 179 -19.66 -7.24 -0.57
CA SER A 179 -21.04 -7.72 -0.34
C SER A 179 -21.16 -8.49 0.98
N GLN A 180 -20.15 -9.28 1.33
CA GLN A 180 -20.11 -10.00 2.59
C GLN A 180 -19.89 -9.03 3.77
N ALA A 181 -19.02 -8.04 3.59
CA ALA A 181 -18.79 -7.01 4.60
C ALA A 181 -20.02 -6.14 4.85
N GLU A 182 -20.80 -5.79 3.81
CA GLU A 182 -22.05 -5.05 3.91
C GLU A 182 -23.12 -5.82 4.72
N GLU A 183 -23.26 -7.13 4.45
CA GLU A 183 -24.22 -7.98 5.18
C GLU A 183 -23.86 -8.05 6.67
N LEU A 184 -22.61 -8.36 7.00
CA LEU A 184 -22.13 -8.40 8.39
C LEU A 184 -22.28 -7.05 9.10
N LEU A 185 -21.89 -5.97 8.42
CA LEU A 185 -22.01 -4.63 8.99
C LEU A 185 -23.46 -4.21 9.22
N GLY A 186 -24.38 -4.67 8.37
CA GLY A 186 -25.81 -4.44 8.53
C GLY A 186 -26.38 -5.15 9.78
N GLU A 187 -25.97 -6.38 10.07
CA GLU A 187 -26.34 -7.11 11.28
C GLU A 187 -25.82 -6.40 12.53
N ILE A 188 -24.54 -6.02 12.53
CA ILE A 188 -23.90 -5.31 13.64
C ILE A 188 -24.55 -3.95 13.87
N ALA A 189 -24.93 -3.25 12.80
CA ALA A 189 -25.59 -1.96 12.87
C ALA A 189 -26.92 -2.04 13.60
N ASN A 190 -27.71 -3.09 13.31
CA ASN A 190 -28.96 -3.35 14.02
C ASN A 190 -28.73 -3.61 15.52
N ASP A 191 -27.74 -4.43 15.87
CA ASP A 191 -27.42 -4.77 17.26
C ASP A 191 -26.91 -3.56 18.06
N LEU A 192 -26.19 -2.65 17.42
CA LEU A 192 -25.64 -1.44 18.04
C LEU A 192 -26.60 -0.25 18.00
N GLY A 193 -27.71 -0.36 17.27
CA GLY A 193 -28.62 0.76 17.05
C GLY A 193 -28.02 1.89 16.23
N ALA A 194 -27.19 1.55 15.26
CA ALA A 194 -26.55 2.51 14.35
C ALA A 194 -27.59 3.28 13.54
N LEU A 195 -27.24 4.52 13.20
CA LEU A 195 -28.12 5.39 12.41
C LEU A 195 -28.06 5.04 10.91
N GLU A 196 -26.87 4.69 10.42
CA GLU A 196 -26.63 4.52 9.00
C GLU A 196 -25.43 3.59 8.73
N VAL A 197 -25.56 2.78 7.69
CA VAL A 197 -24.45 2.07 7.04
C VAL A 197 -24.36 2.54 5.59
N ASP A 198 -23.19 2.98 5.19
CA ASP A 198 -22.91 3.47 3.85
C ASP A 198 -21.70 2.74 3.24
N SER A 199 -21.74 2.50 1.92
CA SER A 199 -20.62 1.90 1.20
C SER A 199 -20.36 2.63 -0.12
N ASP A 200 -19.08 2.69 -0.52
CA ASP A 200 -18.69 3.23 -1.82
C ASP A 200 -17.59 2.35 -2.44
N LYS A 201 -17.91 1.74 -3.58
CA LYS A 201 -16.99 0.93 -4.39
C LYS A 201 -16.25 1.73 -5.48
N ARG A 202 -16.57 3.01 -5.63
CA ARG A 202 -16.00 3.90 -6.65
C ARG A 202 -14.88 4.74 -6.07
N ILE A 203 -14.07 4.15 -5.24
CA ILE A 203 -12.91 4.78 -4.63
C ILE A 203 -11.62 4.21 -5.19
N ALA A 204 -10.55 4.99 -5.07
CA ALA A 204 -9.19 4.53 -5.24
C ALA A 204 -8.32 5.11 -4.12
N LYS A 205 -7.31 4.35 -3.71
CA LYS A 205 -6.24 4.84 -2.83
C LYS A 205 -5.08 5.30 -3.67
N VAL A 206 -4.46 6.41 -3.28
CA VAL A 206 -3.20 6.91 -3.83
C VAL A 206 -2.27 7.22 -2.66
N SER A 207 -1.09 6.66 -2.71
CA SER A 207 -0.10 6.76 -1.63
C SER A 207 1.22 7.28 -2.19
N ILE A 208 1.77 8.31 -1.57
CA ILE A 208 3.17 8.68 -1.73
C ILE A 208 3.99 7.97 -0.67
N VAL A 209 5.13 7.43 -1.05
CA VAL A 209 6.03 6.65 -0.20
C VAL A 209 7.44 7.20 -0.30
N GLY A 210 8.14 7.34 0.84
CA GLY A 210 9.53 7.74 0.87
C GLY A 210 10.06 7.94 2.29
N VAL A 211 11.21 7.37 2.61
CA VAL A 211 11.86 7.53 3.92
C VAL A 211 12.28 8.97 4.19
N GLY A 212 12.51 9.78 3.16
CA GLY A 212 12.81 11.19 3.29
C GLY A 212 11.71 12.02 3.95
N MET A 213 10.46 11.54 3.94
CA MET A 213 9.33 12.24 4.58
C MET A 213 9.45 12.36 6.10
N ARG A 214 10.19 11.47 6.77
CA ARG A 214 10.39 11.48 8.22
C ARG A 214 10.93 12.80 8.77
N SER A 215 11.77 13.46 8.01
CA SER A 215 12.49 14.67 8.44
C SER A 215 11.96 15.96 7.79
N HIS A 216 10.94 15.89 6.93
CA HIS A 216 10.49 17.04 6.16
C HIS A 216 9.02 17.37 6.43
N ALA A 217 8.81 18.52 7.04
CA ALA A 217 7.48 19.11 7.16
C ALA A 217 6.98 19.62 5.79
N GLY A 218 5.66 19.53 5.56
CA GLY A 218 5.04 20.12 4.37
C GLY A 218 4.77 19.17 3.22
N VAL A 219 5.25 17.93 3.24
CA VAL A 219 4.97 16.93 2.18
C VAL A 219 3.47 16.71 2.00
N ALA A 220 2.74 16.57 3.09
CA ALA A 220 1.29 16.43 3.06
C ALA A 220 0.62 17.66 2.43
N ALA A 221 1.06 18.87 2.79
CA ALA A 221 0.52 20.11 2.22
C ALA A 221 0.75 20.17 0.70
N LYS A 222 1.97 19.85 0.25
CA LYS A 222 2.32 19.78 -1.18
C LYS A 222 1.46 18.77 -1.94
N MET A 223 1.23 17.58 -1.34
CA MET A 223 0.34 16.56 -1.90
C MET A 223 -1.10 17.08 -2.02
N PHE A 224 -1.63 17.70 -0.97
CA PHE A 224 -3.02 18.17 -0.96
C PHE A 224 -3.22 19.38 -1.88
N GLU A 225 -2.25 20.27 -1.99
CA GLU A 225 -2.24 21.40 -2.94
C GLU A 225 -2.31 20.87 -4.38
N ALA A 226 -1.45 19.93 -4.76
CA ALA A 226 -1.47 19.35 -6.10
C ALA A 226 -2.82 18.69 -6.45
N LEU A 227 -3.43 17.97 -5.50
CA LEU A 227 -4.76 17.38 -5.72
C LEU A 227 -5.86 18.45 -5.81
N SER A 228 -5.76 19.52 -5.01
CA SER A 228 -6.70 20.64 -5.03
C SER A 228 -6.66 21.39 -6.36
N ASP A 229 -5.48 21.66 -6.90
CA ASP A 229 -5.28 22.34 -8.18
C ASP A 229 -5.91 21.56 -9.34
N GLU A 230 -5.93 20.24 -9.26
CA GLU A 230 -6.61 19.37 -10.21
C GLU A 230 -8.12 19.16 -9.90
N GLY A 231 -8.65 19.84 -8.89
CA GLY A 231 -10.05 19.73 -8.47
C GLY A 231 -10.43 18.35 -7.91
N ILE A 232 -9.48 17.63 -7.36
CA ILE A 232 -9.67 16.28 -6.80
C ILE A 232 -10.00 16.39 -5.32
N ASN A 233 -11.21 15.98 -4.94
CA ASN A 233 -11.62 15.94 -3.54
C ASN A 233 -11.08 14.71 -2.81
N ILE A 234 -10.52 14.94 -1.62
CA ILE A 234 -10.02 13.88 -0.73
C ILE A 234 -11.15 13.44 0.21
N GLN A 235 -11.44 12.16 0.24
CA GLN A 235 -12.48 11.57 1.10
C GLN A 235 -11.94 11.10 2.44
N LEU A 236 -10.68 10.68 2.49
CA LEU A 236 -10.02 10.13 3.67
C LEU A 236 -8.51 10.30 3.54
N ILE A 237 -7.84 10.49 4.66
CA ILE A 237 -6.38 10.64 4.74
C ILE A 237 -5.86 9.71 5.83
N THR A 238 -4.78 9.00 5.54
CA THR A 238 -3.99 8.29 6.54
C THR A 238 -2.50 8.55 6.33
N THR A 239 -1.75 8.55 7.41
CA THR A 239 -0.31 8.82 7.37
C THR A 239 0.46 7.84 8.24
N SER A 240 1.68 7.51 7.80
CA SER A 240 2.72 6.90 8.62
C SER A 240 3.98 7.75 8.55
N GLU A 241 5.09 7.28 9.10
CA GLU A 241 6.37 7.99 9.03
C GLU A 241 6.90 8.15 7.59
N ILE A 242 6.60 7.18 6.71
CA ILE A 242 7.14 7.10 5.35
C ILE A 242 6.06 7.04 4.27
N LYS A 243 4.79 7.24 4.64
CA LYS A 243 3.67 7.14 3.71
C LYS A 243 2.57 8.15 4.02
N ILE A 244 2.01 8.73 2.99
CA ILE A 244 0.75 9.49 3.06
C ILE A 244 -0.20 8.89 2.02
N THR A 245 -1.36 8.44 2.48
CA THR A 245 -2.39 7.83 1.65
C THR A 245 -3.64 8.69 1.66
N VAL A 246 -4.20 8.92 0.48
CA VAL A 246 -5.51 9.54 0.31
C VAL A 246 -6.46 8.58 -0.39
N VAL A 247 -7.72 8.65 0.01
CA VAL A 247 -8.82 8.02 -0.71
C VAL A 247 -9.54 9.09 -1.52
N ILE A 248 -9.71 8.84 -2.80
CA ILE A 248 -10.34 9.73 -3.77
C ILE A 248 -11.40 8.97 -4.60
N GLU A 249 -12.21 9.66 -5.39
CA GLU A 249 -13.05 8.99 -6.38
C GLU A 249 -12.19 8.28 -7.44
N GLU A 250 -12.54 7.05 -7.78
CA GLU A 250 -11.76 6.18 -8.70
C GLU A 250 -11.51 6.83 -10.06
N ARG A 251 -12.47 7.62 -10.58
CA ARG A 251 -12.35 8.29 -11.88
C ARG A 251 -11.17 9.28 -11.96
N TYR A 252 -10.69 9.77 -10.83
CA TYR A 252 -9.58 10.73 -10.77
C TYR A 252 -8.22 10.07 -10.52
N LEU A 253 -8.17 8.74 -10.42
CA LEU A 253 -6.93 8.02 -10.07
C LEU A 253 -5.75 8.39 -10.98
N GLU A 254 -5.93 8.29 -12.30
CA GLU A 254 -4.83 8.56 -13.24
C GLU A 254 -4.37 10.01 -13.20
N LEU A 255 -5.31 10.95 -13.08
CA LEU A 255 -5.00 12.37 -12.95
C LEU A 255 -4.22 12.65 -11.65
N ALA A 256 -4.67 12.08 -10.53
CA ALA A 256 -3.99 12.20 -9.24
C ALA A 256 -2.55 11.67 -9.30
N VAL A 257 -2.35 10.47 -9.85
CA VAL A 257 -1.02 9.87 -9.95
C VAL A 257 -0.08 10.73 -10.81
N ARG A 258 -0.56 11.26 -11.94
CA ARG A 258 0.25 12.15 -12.82
C ARG A 258 0.60 13.46 -12.13
N ALA A 259 -0.39 14.10 -11.49
CA ALA A 259 -0.16 15.37 -10.78
C ALA A 259 0.86 15.18 -9.65
N LEU A 260 0.72 14.14 -8.85
CA LEU A 260 1.65 13.84 -7.77
C LEU A 260 3.05 13.46 -8.29
N HIS A 261 3.14 12.68 -9.37
CA HIS A 261 4.41 12.34 -9.98
C HIS A 261 5.16 13.58 -10.47
N SER A 262 4.44 14.52 -11.08
CA SER A 262 5.00 15.79 -11.54
C SER A 262 5.44 16.68 -10.38
N VAL A 263 4.58 16.89 -9.37
CA VAL A 263 4.87 17.82 -8.27
C VAL A 263 6.01 17.34 -7.37
N PHE A 264 6.22 16.02 -7.26
CA PHE A 264 7.36 15.44 -6.55
C PHE A 264 8.57 15.15 -7.44
N GLU A 265 8.55 15.60 -8.71
CA GLU A 265 9.69 15.54 -9.65
C GLU A 265 10.27 14.12 -9.83
N LEU A 266 9.39 13.10 -9.83
CA LEU A 266 9.80 11.69 -9.81
C LEU A 266 10.33 11.18 -11.13
N SER A 267 10.26 11.94 -12.22
CA SER A 267 10.88 11.65 -13.52
C SER A 267 12.39 11.90 -13.51
N GLU A 268 12.90 12.78 -12.64
CA GLU A 268 14.31 13.11 -12.56
C GLU A 268 15.05 12.24 -11.52
N PRO A 269 16.30 11.83 -11.78
CA PRO A 269 17.13 11.24 -10.74
C PRO A 269 17.37 12.32 -9.68
N GLY A 270 17.06 12.02 -8.40
CA GLY A 270 17.02 12.95 -7.28
C GLY A 270 17.99 14.12 -7.40
N THR A 271 17.44 15.29 -7.67
CA THR A 271 18.19 16.54 -7.75
C THR A 271 18.06 17.22 -6.40
N GLU A 272 19.18 17.71 -5.89
CA GLU A 272 19.25 18.52 -4.69
C GLU A 272 18.23 19.66 -4.78
N MET A 273 17.27 19.72 -3.83
CA MET A 273 16.52 20.96 -3.63
C MET A 273 17.43 21.92 -2.89
N THR A 274 17.92 22.93 -3.61
CA THR A 274 18.62 24.11 -3.07
C THR A 274 17.71 24.94 -2.15
#